data_83f9464e2b211e50e337ccdde7303de6
#
_entry.id   83f9464e2b211e50e337ccdde7303de6
#
_cell.length_a   1.000
_cell.length_b   1.000
_cell.length_c   1.000
_cell.angle_alpha   90.00
_cell.angle_beta   90.00
_cell.angle_gamma   90.00
#
_symmetry.space_group_name_H-M   'P 1'
#
loop_
_entity.id
_entity.type
_entity.pdbx_description
1 polymer ?
#
loop_
_entity_poly.entity_id
_entity_poly.type
_entity_poly.pdbx_seq_one_letter_code
_entity_poly.pdbx_strand_id
1 'polypeptide(L)'
;MELAILLEYGGVLLLLIALEGLLAADNALVLAIMVKHLPEAERRKALFYGLAGAFVFRFGSLFVISFLVDVWQVQAIGALYLLFIAINHIYRKLIIKKGEEKIGNTNGKKRAGFWTTVFKVELADIAFAVDSILAAVALAIALPDSGLPNIGGLDGGKFLVIFAGGFIGLIIMRYAANFFVKLLHARPGLEIAAFLIVGWVGVKLSVYTLSHPALSVLPEGFAKSPEWKITFYAVLILIAIGGWFLSKKKNGTSVEE
;
A
#
# COMPACT_ATOMS: atom_id res chain seq x y z
N MET A 1 -28.60 -18.42 13.09
CA MET A 1 -28.33 -17.01 12.74
C MET A 1 -29.44 -16.56 11.82
N GLU A 2 -30.18 -15.50 12.15
CA GLU A 2 -31.29 -15.03 11.33
C GLU A 2 -30.79 -14.49 9.98
N LEU A 3 -31.60 -14.63 8.94
CA LEU A 3 -31.23 -14.18 7.57
C LEU A 3 -30.81 -12.69 7.55
N ALA A 4 -31.42 -11.86 8.38
CA ALA A 4 -31.08 -10.45 8.52
C ALA A 4 -29.63 -10.25 8.96
N ILE A 5 -29.17 -10.99 9.97
CA ILE A 5 -27.77 -10.92 10.46
C ILE A 5 -26.80 -11.36 9.35
N LEU A 6 -27.12 -12.42 8.62
CA LEU A 6 -26.27 -12.85 7.48
C LEU A 6 -26.15 -11.79 6.39
N LEU A 7 -27.23 -11.09 6.08
CA LEU A 7 -27.21 -10.01 5.09
C LEU A 7 -26.39 -8.80 5.58
N GLU A 8 -26.46 -8.43 6.86
CA GLU A 8 -25.63 -7.36 7.43
C GLU A 8 -24.14 -7.73 7.40
N TYR A 9 -23.78 -8.94 7.82
CA TYR A 9 -22.41 -9.45 7.75
C TYR A 9 -21.88 -9.52 6.33
N GLY A 10 -22.69 -10.01 5.39
CA GLY A 10 -22.36 -10.03 3.96
C GLY A 10 -22.17 -8.63 3.38
N GLY A 11 -23.02 -7.68 3.76
CA GLY A 11 -22.90 -6.27 3.36
C GLY A 11 -21.60 -5.63 3.85
N VAL A 12 -21.28 -5.83 5.14
CA VAL A 12 -20.02 -5.31 5.71
C VAL A 12 -18.80 -6.00 5.08
N LEU A 13 -18.85 -7.32 4.83
CA LEU A 13 -17.76 -8.02 4.14
C LEU A 13 -17.52 -7.43 2.74
N LEU A 14 -18.58 -7.21 1.95
CA LEU A 14 -18.47 -6.61 0.63
C LEU A 14 -17.91 -5.18 0.70
N LEU A 15 -18.36 -4.40 1.69
CA LEU A 15 -17.84 -3.06 1.94
C LEU A 15 -16.34 -3.09 2.30
N LEU A 16 -15.92 -4.03 3.16
CA LEU A 16 -14.51 -4.22 3.51
C LEU A 16 -13.66 -4.61 2.31
N ILE A 17 -14.13 -5.53 1.47
CA ILE A 17 -13.45 -5.92 0.23
C ILE A 17 -13.32 -4.71 -0.71
N ALA A 18 -14.36 -3.91 -0.85
CA ALA A 18 -14.32 -2.71 -1.69
C ALA A 18 -13.34 -1.65 -1.15
N LEU A 19 -13.35 -1.43 0.18
CA LEU A 19 -12.40 -0.52 0.84
C LEU A 19 -10.96 -1.00 0.72
N GLU A 20 -10.70 -2.29 0.99
CA GLU A 20 -9.36 -2.87 0.82
C GLU A 20 -8.91 -2.80 -0.65
N GLY A 21 -9.81 -3.05 -1.61
CA GLY A 21 -9.53 -2.90 -3.03
C GLY A 21 -9.16 -1.47 -3.42
N LEU A 22 -9.84 -0.47 -2.84
CA LEU A 22 -9.54 0.94 -3.05
C LEU A 22 -8.19 1.34 -2.43
N LEU A 23 -7.94 0.91 -1.19
CA LEU A 23 -6.68 1.16 -0.48
C LEU A 23 -5.52 0.33 -1.04
N ALA A 24 -5.81 -0.80 -1.69
CA ALA A 24 -4.79 -1.65 -2.29
C ALA A 24 -4.17 -1.05 -3.56
N ALA A 25 -4.82 -0.11 -4.23
CA ALA A 25 -4.35 0.41 -5.51
C ALA A 25 -3.02 1.20 -5.36
N ASP A 26 -2.96 2.12 -4.39
CA ASP A 26 -1.75 2.89 -4.09
C ASP A 26 -0.67 2.00 -3.45
N ASN A 27 -1.04 1.13 -2.52
CA ASN A 27 -0.13 0.17 -1.88
C ASN A 27 0.49 -0.79 -2.91
N ALA A 28 -0.32 -1.34 -3.81
CA ALA A 28 0.15 -2.25 -4.87
C ALA A 28 1.18 -1.59 -5.81
N LEU A 29 1.01 -0.29 -6.11
CA LEU A 29 1.97 0.45 -6.90
C LEU A 29 3.31 0.61 -6.17
N VAL A 30 3.28 0.93 -4.87
CA VAL A 30 4.49 0.99 -4.03
C VAL A 30 5.23 -0.35 -4.05
N LEU A 31 4.51 -1.46 -3.80
CA LEU A 31 5.09 -2.80 -3.84
C LEU A 31 5.66 -3.13 -5.22
N ALA A 32 4.95 -2.80 -6.29
CA ALA A 32 5.42 -3.01 -7.67
C ALA A 32 6.76 -2.32 -7.94
N ILE A 33 6.92 -1.07 -7.50
CA ILE A 33 8.16 -0.31 -7.64
C ILE A 33 9.29 -0.97 -6.85
N MET A 34 9.02 -1.42 -5.62
CA MET A 34 10.02 -2.03 -4.76
C MET A 34 10.57 -3.34 -5.31
N VAL A 35 9.73 -4.16 -5.97
CA VAL A 35 10.14 -5.46 -6.52
C VAL A 35 10.53 -5.42 -7.99
N LYS A 36 10.29 -4.31 -8.71
CA LYS A 36 10.52 -4.18 -10.16
C LYS A 36 11.93 -4.57 -10.60
N HIS A 37 12.94 -4.32 -9.75
CA HIS A 37 14.34 -4.58 -10.06
C HIS A 37 14.74 -6.06 -9.96
N LEU A 38 13.88 -6.92 -9.36
CA LEU A 38 14.13 -8.35 -9.22
C LEU A 38 13.78 -9.11 -10.50
N PRO A 39 14.50 -10.21 -10.79
CA PRO A 39 14.10 -11.17 -11.82
C PRO A 39 12.69 -11.69 -11.57
N GLU A 40 11.97 -12.11 -12.61
CA GLU A 40 10.55 -12.48 -12.50
C GLU A 40 10.30 -13.58 -11.43
N ALA A 41 11.14 -14.61 -11.38
CA ALA A 41 11.01 -15.69 -10.41
C ALA A 41 11.18 -15.20 -8.96
N GLU A 42 12.20 -14.34 -8.71
CA GLU A 42 12.44 -13.76 -7.40
C GLU A 42 11.37 -12.75 -7.01
N ARG A 43 10.89 -11.96 -7.97
CA ARG A 43 9.80 -11.01 -7.75
C ARG A 43 8.52 -11.70 -7.29
N ARG A 44 8.14 -12.83 -7.92
CA ARG A 44 6.98 -13.62 -7.50
C ARG A 44 7.14 -14.15 -6.08
N LYS A 45 8.35 -14.60 -5.72
CA LYS A 45 8.67 -15.05 -4.36
C LYS A 45 8.64 -13.89 -3.37
N ALA A 46 9.25 -12.73 -3.70
CA ALA A 46 9.25 -11.56 -2.82
C ALA A 46 7.83 -11.06 -2.53
N LEU A 47 6.96 -11.00 -3.54
CA LEU A 47 5.54 -10.67 -3.35
C LEU A 47 4.79 -11.75 -2.57
N PHE A 48 5.18 -13.00 -2.66
CA PHE A 48 4.58 -14.08 -1.87
C PHE A 48 4.99 -13.99 -0.39
N TYR A 49 6.28 -13.81 -0.11
CA TYR A 49 6.74 -13.63 1.27
C TYR A 49 6.19 -12.36 1.90
N GLY A 50 6.15 -11.25 1.14
CA GLY A 50 5.50 -10.03 1.57
C GLY A 50 4.01 -10.24 1.90
N LEU A 51 3.28 -10.99 1.07
CA LEU A 51 1.89 -11.34 1.35
C LEU A 51 1.75 -12.21 2.62
N ALA A 52 2.64 -13.16 2.82
CA ALA A 52 2.61 -14.04 3.97
C ALA A 52 2.89 -13.28 5.28
N GLY A 53 3.89 -12.38 5.27
CA GLY A 53 4.19 -11.52 6.40
C GLY A 53 3.06 -10.54 6.70
N ALA A 54 2.52 -9.88 5.67
CA ALA A 54 1.36 -9.02 5.78
C ALA A 54 0.14 -9.74 6.38
N PHE A 55 -0.09 -10.98 5.97
CA PHE A 55 -1.15 -11.82 6.54
C PHE A 55 -0.92 -12.08 8.02
N VAL A 56 0.28 -12.51 8.40
CA VAL A 56 0.64 -12.78 9.80
C VAL A 56 0.52 -11.50 10.64
N PHE A 57 1.00 -10.37 10.11
CA PHE A 57 0.90 -9.09 10.81
C PHE A 57 -0.57 -8.66 10.99
N ARG A 58 -1.39 -8.68 9.94
CA ARG A 58 -2.82 -8.32 10.02
C ARG A 58 -3.58 -9.24 10.96
N PHE A 59 -3.35 -10.54 10.88
CA PHE A 59 -3.97 -11.51 11.77
C PHE A 59 -3.53 -11.29 13.22
N GLY A 60 -2.21 -11.18 13.45
CA GLY A 60 -1.67 -10.91 14.79
C GLY A 60 -2.13 -9.58 15.36
N SER A 61 -2.29 -8.55 14.53
CA SER A 61 -2.73 -7.22 14.97
C SER A 61 -4.16 -7.19 15.51
N LEU A 62 -5.04 -8.09 15.05
CA LEU A 62 -6.40 -8.19 15.60
C LEU A 62 -6.42 -8.61 17.08
N PHE A 63 -5.38 -9.31 17.56
CA PHE A 63 -5.25 -9.67 18.98
C PHE A 63 -4.68 -8.54 19.83
N VAL A 64 -3.98 -7.59 19.22
CA VAL A 64 -3.34 -6.47 19.92
C VAL A 64 -3.88 -5.12 19.44
N ILE A 65 -5.09 -5.12 18.89
CA ILE A 65 -5.67 -3.95 18.22
C ILE A 65 -5.74 -2.72 19.14
N SER A 66 -6.05 -2.92 20.41
CA SER A 66 -6.08 -1.84 21.41
C SER A 66 -4.73 -1.16 21.61
N PHE A 67 -3.64 -1.90 21.44
CA PHE A 67 -2.28 -1.36 21.50
C PHE A 67 -1.87 -0.67 20.18
N LEU A 68 -2.29 -1.22 19.04
CA LEU A 68 -1.93 -0.70 17.72
C LEU A 68 -2.58 0.66 17.39
N VAL A 69 -3.73 0.96 18.00
CA VAL A 69 -4.42 2.26 17.84
C VAL A 69 -3.50 3.43 18.21
N ASP A 70 -2.64 3.22 19.21
CA ASP A 70 -1.77 4.27 19.74
C ASP A 70 -0.37 4.31 19.13
N VAL A 71 -0.06 3.43 18.16
CA VAL A 71 1.29 3.33 17.57
C VAL A 71 1.44 4.19 16.31
N TRP A 72 1.36 5.51 16.45
CA TRP A 72 1.61 6.47 15.34
C TRP A 72 3.04 6.39 14.78
N GLN A 73 4.00 5.87 15.55
CA GLN A 73 5.41 5.73 15.17
C GLN A 73 5.59 4.84 13.93
N VAL A 74 4.78 3.80 13.78
CA VAL A 74 4.82 2.91 12.62
C VAL A 74 4.46 3.68 11.35
N GLN A 75 3.40 4.49 11.41
CA GLN A 75 2.98 5.34 10.30
C GLN A 75 4.03 6.42 9.99
N ALA A 76 4.64 7.02 11.02
CA ALA A 76 5.72 8.00 10.85
C ALA A 76 6.93 7.41 10.11
N ILE A 77 7.40 6.23 10.54
CA ILE A 77 8.52 5.53 9.90
C ILE A 77 8.19 5.19 8.45
N GLY A 78 6.97 4.67 8.19
CA GLY A 78 6.48 4.38 6.84
C GLY A 78 6.43 5.64 5.96
N ALA A 79 5.90 6.75 6.47
CA ALA A 79 5.84 8.02 5.79
C ALA A 79 7.24 8.51 5.39
N LEU A 80 8.17 8.57 6.34
CA LEU A 80 9.56 8.97 6.10
C LEU A 80 10.24 8.08 5.07
N TYR A 81 10.03 6.77 5.16
CA TYR A 81 10.59 5.80 4.22
C TYR A 81 10.09 6.01 2.79
N LEU A 82 8.78 6.20 2.58
CA LEU A 82 8.19 6.43 1.27
C LEU A 82 8.63 7.77 0.67
N LEU A 83 8.64 8.84 1.48
CA LEU A 83 9.14 10.14 1.05
C LEU A 83 10.61 10.07 0.66
N PHE A 84 11.45 9.40 1.45
CA PHE A 84 12.86 9.20 1.13
C PHE A 84 13.06 8.47 -0.20
N ILE A 85 12.35 7.38 -0.44
CA ILE A 85 12.45 6.62 -1.70
C ILE A 85 12.05 7.52 -2.88
N ALA A 86 10.92 8.20 -2.78
CA ALA A 86 10.39 9.03 -3.85
C ALA A 86 11.36 10.19 -4.18
N ILE A 87 11.77 10.94 -3.17
CA ILE A 87 12.69 12.08 -3.32
C ILE A 87 14.04 11.62 -3.90
N ASN A 88 14.64 10.57 -3.33
CA ASN A 88 15.93 10.06 -3.79
C ASN A 88 15.88 9.58 -5.25
N HIS A 89 14.78 8.90 -5.64
CA HIS A 89 14.62 8.44 -7.03
C HIS A 89 14.45 9.60 -8.00
N ILE A 90 13.55 10.54 -7.69
CA ILE A 90 13.27 11.71 -8.52
C ILE A 90 14.52 12.58 -8.64
N TYR A 91 15.19 12.86 -7.54
CA TYR A 91 16.45 13.61 -7.52
C TYR A 91 17.52 12.99 -8.43
N ARG A 92 17.75 11.68 -8.30
CA ARG A 92 18.73 10.97 -9.14
C ARG A 92 18.35 10.99 -10.61
N LYS A 93 17.06 10.82 -10.93
CA LYS A 93 16.60 10.74 -12.32
C LYS A 93 16.62 12.11 -13.02
N LEU A 94 16.25 13.18 -12.29
CA LEU A 94 16.17 14.52 -12.87
C LEU A 94 17.51 15.28 -12.85
N ILE A 95 18.32 15.10 -11.80
CA ILE A 95 19.52 15.92 -11.59
C ILE A 95 20.79 15.17 -11.99
N ILE A 96 20.95 13.90 -11.57
CA ILE A 96 22.20 13.17 -11.81
C ILE A 96 22.28 12.67 -13.27
N LYS A 97 21.17 12.21 -13.88
CA LYS A 97 21.20 11.80 -15.30
C LYS A 97 21.50 12.93 -16.30
N LYS A 98 21.23 14.18 -15.96
CA LYS A 98 21.67 15.31 -16.79
C LYS A 98 23.19 15.53 -16.76
N GLY A 99 23.89 14.95 -15.76
CA GLY A 99 25.37 15.07 -15.64
C GLY A 99 26.14 13.86 -16.18
N GLU A 100 25.50 12.66 -16.26
CA GLU A 100 26.18 11.41 -16.62
C GLU A 100 26.18 11.08 -18.13
N GLU A 101 25.53 11.86 -18.99
CA GLU A 101 25.72 11.72 -20.45
C GLU A 101 27.15 12.03 -20.93
N LYS A 102 28.04 12.47 -20.03
CA LYS A 102 29.41 12.83 -20.36
C LYS A 102 30.50 11.93 -19.78
N ILE A 103 30.23 10.97 -18.94
CA ILE A 103 31.26 10.09 -18.37
C ILE A 103 30.71 8.65 -18.28
N GLY A 104 31.12 7.84 -19.28
CA GLY A 104 30.92 6.40 -19.23
C GLY A 104 31.76 5.76 -18.12
N ASN A 105 31.14 5.45 -17.00
CA ASN A 105 31.61 4.36 -16.14
C ASN A 105 30.48 4.01 -15.15
N THR A 106 29.71 3.01 -15.46
CA THR A 106 28.73 2.40 -14.57
C THR A 106 29.45 1.48 -13.60
N ASN A 107 29.99 2.03 -12.53
CA ASN A 107 30.32 1.24 -11.35
C ASN A 107 29.03 0.63 -10.82
N GLY A 108 28.91 -0.70 -10.93
CA GLY A 108 27.71 -1.48 -10.61
C GLY A 108 27.26 -1.23 -9.17
N LYS A 109 26.27 -0.36 -8.99
CA LYS A 109 25.53 -0.29 -7.73
C LYS A 109 24.87 -1.65 -7.52
N LYS A 110 25.31 -2.39 -6.47
CA LYS A 110 24.68 -3.62 -6.05
C LYS A 110 23.18 -3.37 -5.91
N ARG A 111 22.38 -4.03 -6.76
CA ARG A 111 20.92 -4.03 -6.61
C ARG A 111 20.60 -4.60 -5.23
N ALA A 112 19.58 -4.06 -4.57
CA ALA A 112 19.16 -4.59 -3.28
C ALA A 112 18.89 -6.09 -3.42
N GLY A 113 19.47 -6.89 -2.54
CA GLY A 113 19.29 -8.34 -2.57
C GLY A 113 17.84 -8.72 -2.29
N PHE A 114 17.48 -9.95 -2.64
CA PHE A 114 16.12 -10.49 -2.47
C PHE A 114 15.56 -10.24 -1.05
N TRP A 115 16.27 -10.66 0.00
CA TRP A 115 15.80 -10.51 1.38
C TRP A 115 15.69 -9.05 1.84
N THR A 116 16.60 -8.18 1.39
CA THR A 116 16.47 -6.75 1.65
C THR A 116 15.21 -6.16 1.00
N THR A 117 14.85 -6.66 -0.17
CA THR A 117 13.63 -6.24 -0.86
C THR A 117 12.39 -6.77 -0.14
N VAL A 118 12.39 -8.03 0.30
CA VAL A 118 11.30 -8.61 1.10
C VAL A 118 11.08 -7.78 2.38
N PHE A 119 12.15 -7.51 3.13
CA PHE A 119 12.05 -6.70 4.35
C PHE A 119 11.47 -5.31 4.10
N LYS A 120 11.88 -4.65 3.02
CA LYS A 120 11.35 -3.33 2.65
C LYS A 120 9.87 -3.38 2.27
N VAL A 121 9.47 -4.44 1.56
CA VAL A 121 8.07 -4.70 1.21
C VAL A 121 7.22 -4.87 2.47
N GLU A 122 7.69 -5.68 3.43
CA GLU A 122 7.04 -5.88 4.72
C GLU A 122 6.89 -4.57 5.50
N LEU A 123 7.96 -3.78 5.60
CA LEU A 123 7.93 -2.51 6.32
C LEU A 123 6.91 -1.53 5.72
N ALA A 124 6.82 -1.47 4.40
CA ALA A 124 5.83 -0.65 3.72
C ALA A 124 4.41 -1.18 3.96
N ASP A 125 4.20 -2.50 3.87
CA ASP A 125 2.87 -3.09 4.08
C ASP A 125 2.38 -2.89 5.51
N ILE A 126 3.24 -3.07 6.51
CA ILE A 126 2.93 -2.78 7.92
C ILE A 126 2.46 -1.33 8.10
N ALA A 127 3.15 -0.37 7.48
CA ALA A 127 2.80 1.03 7.57
C ALA A 127 1.41 1.34 6.97
N PHE A 128 1.01 0.63 5.91
CA PHE A 128 -0.31 0.75 5.30
C PHE A 128 -1.41 -0.03 6.05
N ALA A 129 -1.03 -1.16 6.67
CA ALA A 129 -1.98 -2.08 7.28
C ALA A 129 -2.70 -1.47 8.50
N VAL A 130 -2.04 -0.61 9.27
CA VAL A 130 -2.63 -0.03 10.50
C VAL A 130 -3.92 0.71 10.20
N ASP A 131 -3.93 1.56 9.16
CA ASP A 131 -5.11 2.35 8.79
C ASP A 131 -6.28 1.47 8.29
N SER A 132 -5.98 0.48 7.47
CA SER A 132 -6.98 -0.45 6.93
C SER A 132 -7.57 -1.36 8.01
N ILE A 133 -6.76 -1.83 8.97
CA ILE A 133 -7.21 -2.65 10.09
C ILE A 133 -8.15 -1.85 10.98
N LEU A 134 -7.80 -0.59 11.33
CA LEU A 134 -8.65 0.27 12.13
C LEU A 134 -10.00 0.54 11.46
N ALA A 135 -10.00 0.80 10.15
CA ALA A 135 -11.23 0.98 9.40
C ALA A 135 -12.10 -0.29 9.39
N ALA A 136 -11.47 -1.46 9.21
CA ALA A 136 -12.16 -2.75 9.21
C ALA A 136 -12.79 -3.06 10.58
N VAL A 137 -12.06 -2.82 11.67
CA VAL A 137 -12.55 -3.01 13.02
C VAL A 137 -13.71 -2.05 13.33
N ALA A 138 -13.59 -0.78 12.96
CA ALA A 138 -14.65 0.21 13.18
C ALA A 138 -15.97 -0.16 12.47
N LEU A 139 -15.89 -0.73 11.26
CA LEU A 139 -17.08 -1.22 10.54
C LEU A 139 -17.66 -2.47 11.16
N ALA A 140 -16.82 -3.41 11.58
CA ALA A 140 -17.28 -4.68 12.15
C ALA A 140 -17.86 -4.52 13.55
N ILE A 141 -17.39 -3.56 14.37
CA ILE A 141 -17.96 -3.30 15.70
C ILE A 141 -19.43 -2.88 15.62
N ALA A 142 -19.83 -2.21 14.52
CA ALA A 142 -21.22 -1.81 14.32
C ALA A 142 -22.17 -2.98 14.02
N LEU A 143 -21.65 -4.18 13.69
CA LEU A 143 -22.47 -5.37 13.48
C LEU A 143 -23.08 -5.88 14.80
N PRO A 144 -24.27 -6.47 14.76
CA PRO A 144 -24.81 -7.20 15.91
C PRO A 144 -23.92 -8.40 16.27
N ASP A 145 -24.02 -8.88 17.50
CA ASP A 145 -23.25 -10.05 17.93
C ASP A 145 -23.78 -11.31 17.23
N SER A 146 -22.85 -12.13 16.74
CA SER A 146 -23.18 -13.35 15.99
C SER A 146 -23.56 -14.53 16.89
N GLY A 147 -23.27 -14.44 18.19
CA GLY A 147 -23.37 -15.54 19.13
C GLY A 147 -22.24 -16.57 19.03
N LEU A 148 -21.22 -16.33 18.21
CA LEU A 148 -20.01 -17.14 18.15
C LEU A 148 -19.06 -16.80 19.31
N PRO A 149 -18.21 -17.75 19.74
CA PRO A 149 -17.21 -17.49 20.78
C PRO A 149 -16.31 -16.29 20.42
N ASN A 150 -15.94 -15.50 21.42
CA ASN A 150 -15.05 -14.37 21.23
C ASN A 150 -13.63 -14.82 20.81
N ILE A 151 -13.06 -14.11 19.83
CA ILE A 151 -11.70 -14.31 19.32
C ILE A 151 -10.99 -12.94 19.37
N GLY A 152 -9.85 -12.85 20.09
CA GLY A 152 -9.08 -11.60 20.20
C GLY A 152 -9.85 -10.43 20.82
N GLY A 153 -10.84 -10.70 21.68
CA GLY A 153 -11.67 -9.66 22.29
C GLY A 153 -12.84 -9.19 21.43
N LEU A 154 -13.00 -9.72 20.23
CA LEU A 154 -14.12 -9.45 19.32
C LEU A 154 -15.06 -10.64 19.26
N ASP A 155 -16.36 -10.39 19.01
CA ASP A 155 -17.31 -11.45 18.64
C ASP A 155 -16.77 -12.24 17.44
N GLY A 156 -16.90 -13.58 17.48
CA GLY A 156 -16.31 -14.47 16.47
C GLY A 156 -16.76 -14.19 15.04
N GLY A 157 -18.01 -13.77 14.83
CA GLY A 157 -18.50 -13.37 13.52
C GLY A 157 -17.85 -12.07 13.03
N LYS A 158 -17.75 -11.07 13.89
CA LYS A 158 -17.05 -9.80 13.60
C LYS A 158 -15.59 -10.06 13.22
N PHE A 159 -14.91 -10.92 14.01
CA PHE A 159 -13.54 -11.34 13.73
C PHE A 159 -13.42 -12.00 12.35
N LEU A 160 -14.31 -12.93 12.01
CA LEU A 160 -14.29 -13.63 10.73
C LEU A 160 -14.51 -12.68 9.54
N VAL A 161 -15.38 -11.70 9.66
CA VAL A 161 -15.63 -10.70 8.60
C VAL A 161 -14.39 -9.83 8.36
N ILE A 162 -13.73 -9.35 9.43
CA ILE A 162 -12.48 -8.58 9.32
C ILE A 162 -11.39 -9.43 8.68
N PHE A 163 -11.24 -10.67 9.16
CA PHE A 163 -10.24 -11.61 8.65
C PHE A 163 -10.45 -11.92 7.17
N ALA A 164 -11.68 -12.27 6.78
CA ALA A 164 -12.03 -12.61 5.39
C ALA A 164 -11.85 -11.38 4.47
N GLY A 165 -12.30 -10.20 4.88
CA GLY A 165 -12.13 -8.97 4.12
C GLY A 165 -10.67 -8.62 3.90
N GLY A 166 -9.86 -8.66 4.96
CA GLY A 166 -8.42 -8.42 4.89
C GLY A 166 -7.67 -9.46 4.05
N PHE A 167 -8.02 -10.75 4.16
CA PHE A 167 -7.41 -11.80 3.35
C PHE A 167 -7.70 -11.64 1.85
N ILE A 168 -8.96 -11.37 1.50
CA ILE A 168 -9.35 -11.10 0.10
C ILE A 168 -8.65 -9.84 -0.41
N GLY A 169 -8.57 -8.78 0.40
CA GLY A 169 -7.85 -7.55 0.08
C GLY A 169 -6.38 -7.77 -0.23
N LEU A 170 -5.68 -8.59 0.57
CA LEU A 170 -4.29 -8.97 0.31
C LEU A 170 -4.12 -9.71 -1.03
N ILE A 171 -5.05 -10.60 -1.38
CA ILE A 171 -5.05 -11.29 -2.66
C ILE A 171 -5.20 -10.27 -3.81
N ILE A 172 -6.17 -9.35 -3.70
CA ILE A 172 -6.40 -8.29 -4.71
C ILE A 172 -5.13 -7.45 -4.86
N MET A 173 -4.51 -7.02 -3.76
CA MET A 173 -3.28 -6.22 -3.76
C MET A 173 -2.14 -6.93 -4.48
N ARG A 174 -1.97 -8.24 -4.29
CA ARG A 174 -0.95 -9.03 -4.98
C ARG A 174 -1.14 -9.03 -6.49
N TYR A 175 -2.37 -9.24 -6.96
CA TYR A 175 -2.67 -9.21 -8.40
C TYR A 175 -2.47 -7.80 -8.97
N ALA A 176 -2.91 -6.77 -8.26
CA ALA A 176 -2.70 -5.38 -8.63
C ALA A 176 -1.20 -5.03 -8.72
N ALA A 177 -0.37 -5.46 -7.75
CA ALA A 177 1.07 -5.23 -7.78
C ALA A 177 1.73 -5.87 -9.02
N ASN A 178 1.35 -7.11 -9.36
CA ASN A 178 1.84 -7.77 -10.57
C ASN A 178 1.41 -7.03 -11.85
N PHE A 179 0.18 -6.53 -11.90
CA PHE A 179 -0.32 -5.72 -13.01
C PHE A 179 0.51 -4.43 -13.16
N PHE A 180 0.74 -3.70 -12.08
CA PHE A 180 1.55 -2.48 -12.10
C PHE A 180 3.00 -2.74 -12.50
N VAL A 181 3.61 -3.85 -12.07
CA VAL A 181 4.95 -4.23 -12.53
C VAL A 181 4.97 -4.38 -14.05
N LYS A 182 4.02 -5.13 -14.63
CA LYS A 182 3.92 -5.29 -16.09
C LYS A 182 3.73 -3.95 -16.80
N LEU A 183 2.87 -3.09 -16.26
CA LEU A 183 2.61 -1.77 -16.80
C LEU A 183 3.87 -0.88 -16.82
N LEU A 184 4.63 -0.86 -15.73
CA LEU A 184 5.88 -0.11 -15.60
C LEU A 184 6.98 -0.64 -16.55
N HIS A 185 6.99 -1.95 -16.83
CA HIS A 185 7.89 -2.52 -17.84
C HIS A 185 7.47 -2.14 -19.27
N ALA A 186 6.17 -2.12 -19.55
CA ALA A 186 5.63 -1.75 -20.87
C ALA A 186 5.76 -0.25 -21.17
N ARG A 187 5.72 0.59 -20.15
CA ARG A 187 5.80 2.06 -20.25
C ARG A 187 6.80 2.64 -19.24
N PRO A 188 8.11 2.60 -19.54
CA PRO A 188 9.14 3.10 -18.61
C PRO A 188 8.99 4.57 -18.21
N GLY A 189 8.35 5.39 -19.05
CA GLY A 189 8.05 6.79 -18.75
C GLY A 189 7.11 6.98 -17.56
N LEU A 190 6.26 5.98 -17.26
CA LEU A 190 5.39 6.00 -16.07
C LEU A 190 6.17 5.91 -14.75
N GLU A 191 7.45 5.56 -14.78
CA GLU A 191 8.23 5.38 -13.56
C GLU A 191 8.31 6.66 -12.71
N ILE A 192 8.44 7.84 -13.33
CA ILE A 192 8.45 9.11 -12.58
C ILE A 192 7.09 9.34 -11.92
N ALA A 193 5.99 9.16 -12.67
CA ALA A 193 4.66 9.31 -12.13
C ALA A 193 4.40 8.33 -10.97
N ALA A 194 4.87 7.08 -11.11
CA ALA A 194 4.77 6.08 -10.06
C ALA A 194 5.52 6.51 -8.79
N PHE A 195 6.75 7.05 -8.89
CA PHE A 195 7.46 7.57 -7.71
C PHE A 195 6.84 8.86 -7.14
N LEU A 196 6.21 9.69 -7.96
CA LEU A 196 5.42 10.82 -7.45
C LEU A 196 4.21 10.34 -6.65
N ILE A 197 3.53 9.28 -7.10
CA ILE A 197 2.43 8.64 -6.36
C ILE A 197 2.95 8.06 -5.04
N VAL A 198 4.10 7.36 -5.03
CA VAL A 198 4.74 6.86 -3.79
C VAL A 198 5.00 7.99 -2.81
N GLY A 199 5.57 9.10 -3.28
CA GLY A 199 5.78 10.30 -2.45
C GLY A 199 4.47 10.87 -1.92
N TRP A 200 3.43 10.93 -2.76
CA TRP A 200 2.11 11.41 -2.35
C TRP A 200 1.44 10.51 -1.30
N VAL A 201 1.61 9.19 -1.41
CA VAL A 201 1.22 8.23 -0.36
C VAL A 201 2.02 8.48 0.93
N GLY A 202 3.32 8.79 0.83
CA GLY A 202 4.13 9.23 1.97
C GLY A 202 3.57 10.49 2.65
N VAL A 203 3.09 11.47 1.87
CA VAL A 203 2.38 12.65 2.39
C VAL A 203 1.10 12.24 3.11
N LYS A 204 0.30 11.32 2.56
CA LYS A 204 -0.91 10.78 3.22
C LYS A 204 -0.58 10.21 4.60
N LEU A 205 0.42 9.35 4.69
CA LEU A 205 0.85 8.78 5.98
C LEU A 205 1.38 9.86 6.95
N SER A 206 2.07 10.89 6.44
CA SER A 206 2.51 12.02 7.27
C SER A 206 1.31 12.78 7.85
N VAL A 207 0.27 13.02 7.06
CA VAL A 207 -0.97 13.68 7.52
C VAL A 207 -1.65 12.83 8.60
N TYR A 208 -1.74 11.50 8.43
CA TYR A 208 -2.27 10.61 9.46
C TYR A 208 -1.45 10.68 10.75
N THR A 209 -0.13 10.63 10.65
CA THR A 209 0.78 10.75 11.79
C THR A 209 0.59 12.07 12.53
N LEU A 210 0.57 13.20 11.81
CA LEU A 210 0.44 14.55 12.39
C LEU A 210 -0.95 14.83 12.97
N SER A 211 -1.97 14.10 12.52
CA SER A 211 -3.34 14.16 13.06
C SER A 211 -3.56 13.23 14.26
N HIS A 212 -2.53 12.48 14.69
CA HIS A 212 -2.66 11.57 15.82
C HIS A 212 -2.78 12.35 17.14
N PRO A 213 -3.68 11.93 18.08
CA PRO A 213 -3.92 12.66 19.34
C PRO A 213 -2.66 12.93 20.15
N ALA A 214 -1.67 12.02 20.13
CA ALA A 214 -0.41 12.19 20.86
C ALA A 214 0.49 13.31 20.29
N LEU A 215 0.33 13.69 19.02
CA LEU A 215 1.12 14.74 18.38
C LEU A 215 0.33 16.05 18.25
N SER A 216 -0.96 15.95 17.93
CA SER A 216 -1.91 17.09 17.82
C SER A 216 -1.41 18.27 16.98
N VAL A 217 -0.57 17.99 15.94
CA VAL A 217 -0.04 19.03 15.05
C VAL A 217 -1.11 19.47 14.06
N LEU A 218 -1.93 18.53 13.58
CA LEU A 218 -3.10 18.77 12.78
C LEU A 218 -4.35 18.46 13.60
N PRO A 219 -5.50 19.08 13.28
CA PRO A 219 -6.76 18.79 13.98
C PRO A 219 -7.08 17.29 13.94
N GLU A 220 -7.57 16.75 15.06
CA GLU A 220 -8.07 15.39 15.13
C GLU A 220 -9.18 15.20 14.09
N GLY A 221 -9.09 14.10 13.33
CA GLY A 221 -10.05 13.81 12.26
C GLY A 221 -9.74 14.46 10.91
N PHE A 222 -8.79 15.42 10.81
CA PHE A 222 -8.42 16.01 9.51
C PHE A 222 -8.03 14.96 8.48
N ALA A 223 -7.19 13.99 8.85
CA ALA A 223 -6.79 12.89 7.97
C ALA A 223 -7.97 12.03 7.46
N LYS A 224 -9.09 12.03 8.18
CA LYS A 224 -10.32 11.29 7.84
C LYS A 224 -11.38 12.16 7.19
N SER A 225 -11.15 13.49 7.09
CA SER A 225 -12.11 14.44 6.53
C SER A 225 -12.39 14.16 5.05
N PRO A 226 -13.62 14.44 4.58
CA PRO A 226 -13.98 14.31 3.15
C PRO A 226 -13.10 15.19 2.26
N GLU A 227 -12.77 16.40 2.69
CA GLU A 227 -11.97 17.38 1.96
C GLU A 227 -10.56 16.84 1.71
N TRP A 228 -9.92 16.26 2.74
CA TRP A 228 -8.61 15.64 2.60
C TRP A 228 -8.66 14.44 1.67
N LYS A 229 -9.66 13.57 1.82
CA LYS A 229 -9.82 12.39 0.97
C LYS A 229 -10.00 12.77 -0.50
N ILE A 230 -10.89 13.74 -0.79
CA ILE A 230 -11.11 14.25 -2.15
C ILE A 230 -9.80 14.82 -2.71
N THR A 231 -9.10 15.65 -1.95
CA THR A 231 -7.81 16.22 -2.35
C THR A 231 -6.78 15.13 -2.64
N PHE A 232 -6.67 14.13 -1.77
CA PHE A 232 -5.73 13.02 -1.94
C PHE A 232 -5.97 12.28 -3.25
N TYR A 233 -7.21 11.84 -3.51
CA TYR A 233 -7.53 11.09 -4.72
C TYR A 233 -7.48 11.95 -5.99
N ALA A 234 -7.88 13.22 -5.92
CA ALA A 234 -7.77 14.14 -7.05
C ALA A 234 -6.32 14.31 -7.50
N VAL A 235 -5.39 14.55 -6.58
CA VAL A 235 -3.96 14.68 -6.89
C VAL A 235 -3.40 13.36 -7.42
N LEU A 236 -3.77 12.23 -6.83
CA LEU A 236 -3.34 10.90 -7.28
C LEU A 236 -3.76 10.64 -8.73
N ILE A 237 -5.03 10.94 -9.07
CA ILE A 237 -5.57 10.79 -10.42
C ILE A 237 -4.85 11.74 -11.40
N LEU A 238 -4.61 12.99 -11.01
CA LEU A 238 -3.87 13.96 -11.84
C LEU A 238 -2.46 13.48 -12.14
N ILE A 239 -1.73 12.94 -11.15
CA ILE A 239 -0.39 12.38 -11.36
C ILE A 239 -0.46 11.17 -12.30
N ALA A 240 -1.43 10.27 -12.11
CA ALA A 240 -1.59 9.07 -12.93
C ALA A 240 -1.93 9.43 -14.39
N ILE A 241 -2.88 10.32 -14.61
CA ILE A 241 -3.27 10.81 -15.94
C ILE A 241 -2.10 11.54 -16.61
N GLY A 242 -1.48 12.50 -15.90
CA GLY A 242 -0.31 13.23 -16.40
C GLY A 242 0.82 12.29 -16.81
N GLY A 243 1.13 11.30 -15.94
CA GLY A 243 2.12 10.29 -16.24
C GLY A 243 1.77 9.42 -17.46
N TRP A 244 0.50 9.06 -17.61
CA TRP A 244 0.05 8.28 -18.76
C TRP A 244 0.24 9.01 -20.09
N PHE A 245 -0.15 10.27 -20.16
CA PHE A 245 -0.01 11.07 -21.40
C PHE A 245 1.44 11.43 -21.70
N LEU A 246 2.26 11.66 -20.69
CA LEU A 246 3.69 11.97 -20.85
C LEU A 246 4.54 10.72 -21.14
N SER A 247 4.00 9.53 -20.88
CA SER A 247 4.71 8.26 -21.07
C SER A 247 4.50 7.73 -22.49
N LYS A 248 5.59 7.61 -23.26
CA LYS A 248 5.58 6.90 -24.55
C LYS A 248 5.62 5.40 -24.31
N LYS A 249 4.80 4.63 -25.06
CA LYS A 249 4.88 3.17 -25.09
C LYS A 249 6.25 2.77 -25.68
N LYS A 250 6.92 1.80 -25.06
CA LYS A 250 8.13 1.20 -25.62
C LYS A 250 7.71 0.50 -26.91
N ASN A 251 8.06 1.05 -28.09
CA ASN A 251 7.91 0.33 -29.34
C ASN A 251 8.75 -0.95 -29.22
N GLY A 252 8.11 -2.09 -29.37
CA GLY A 252 8.80 -3.36 -29.46
C GLY A 252 9.80 -3.25 -30.61
N THR A 253 11.08 -3.29 -30.32
CA THR A 253 12.06 -3.72 -31.30
C THR A 253 11.66 -5.15 -31.65
N SER A 254 11.06 -5.32 -32.84
CA SER A 254 11.00 -6.59 -33.52
C SER A 254 12.41 -7.17 -33.50
N VAL A 255 12.64 -8.18 -32.67
CA VAL A 255 13.77 -9.08 -32.88
C VAL A 255 13.30 -9.94 -34.05
N GLU A 256 13.63 -9.49 -35.26
CA GLU A 256 13.77 -10.38 -36.40
C GLU A 256 15.06 -11.14 -36.22
N GLU A 257 14.94 -12.47 -36.42
CA GLU A 257 15.95 -13.53 -36.46
C GLU A 257 16.50 -14.07 -35.15
#